data_c4ace5cc4a60a73275279b9723cc7f66
#
_entry.id   c4ace5cc4a60a73275279b9723cc7f66
#
_cell.length_a   1.000
_cell.length_b   1.000
_cell.length_c   1.000
_cell.angle_alpha   90.00
_cell.angle_beta   90.00
_cell.angle_gamma   90.00
#
_symmetry.space_group_name_H-M   'P 1'
#
loop_
_entity.id
_entity.type
_entity.pdbx_description
1 polymer ?
#
loop_
_entity_poly.entity_id
_entity_poly.type
_entity_poly.pdbx_seq_one_letter_code
_entity_poly.pdbx_strand_id
1 'polypeptide(L)'
;IVRLSPGDDGVIKAWHISTTLEEIDGHGEMTGDNRPTGSAYSRNFGGDNWEDIREKAVAYDDHEPTVLVIGGAQAGLSIAARLNQLGINTLVVEQWPRIGDSWRKRYHSLALHNSIHLNHLPYMDFPPTWPKYIPKGMLGNWFEFYADAMEINCWTDTEFVGGEWDEASKTWTATLKRGDGSERVVKPKHLVFANGVSSYPYIPDVPGLDDFKGEVIHSE
;
A
#
# COMPACT_ATOMS: atom_id res chain seq x y z
N ILE A 1 -9.85 -22.95 -8.91
CA ILE A 1 -11.02 -23.50 -8.17
C ILE A 1 -12.09 -23.83 -9.19
N VAL A 2 -12.65 -25.03 -9.13
CA VAL A 2 -13.79 -25.43 -9.95
C VAL A 2 -14.94 -25.82 -9.02
N ARG A 3 -16.11 -25.19 -9.21
CA ARG A 3 -17.36 -25.59 -8.56
C ARG A 3 -18.16 -26.42 -9.55
N LEU A 4 -18.54 -27.63 -9.16
CA LEU A 4 -19.30 -28.58 -9.97
C LEU A 4 -20.74 -28.64 -9.47
N SER A 5 -21.69 -28.80 -10.38
CA SER A 5 -23.11 -29.01 -10.08
C SER A 5 -23.69 -30.02 -11.07
N PRO A 6 -24.65 -30.88 -10.66
CA PRO A 6 -25.42 -31.68 -11.59
C PRO A 6 -26.26 -30.77 -12.48
N GLY A 7 -26.23 -31.02 -13.81
CA GLY A 7 -27.17 -30.43 -14.74
C GLY A 7 -28.53 -31.15 -14.71
N ASP A 8 -29.51 -30.63 -15.44
CA ASP A 8 -30.86 -31.23 -15.55
C ASP A 8 -30.82 -32.64 -16.16
N ASP A 9 -29.76 -32.97 -16.87
CA ASP A 9 -29.46 -34.27 -17.44
C ASP A 9 -28.72 -35.21 -16.46
N GLY A 10 -28.51 -34.80 -15.23
CA GLY A 10 -27.75 -35.55 -14.19
C GLY A 10 -26.25 -35.58 -14.42
N VAL A 11 -25.74 -34.97 -15.47
CA VAL A 11 -24.28 -34.91 -15.72
C VAL A 11 -23.67 -33.79 -14.90
N ILE A 12 -22.56 -34.10 -14.18
CA ILE A 12 -21.80 -33.14 -13.41
C ILE A 12 -21.06 -32.19 -14.37
N LYS A 13 -21.34 -30.92 -14.25
CA LYS A 13 -20.77 -29.84 -15.09
C LYS A 13 -20.10 -28.77 -14.21
N ALA A 14 -19.14 -28.07 -14.77
CA ALA A 14 -18.57 -26.89 -14.12
C ALA A 14 -19.61 -25.78 -14.11
N TRP A 15 -20.02 -25.36 -12.91
CA TRP A 15 -20.87 -24.18 -12.69
C TRP A 15 -20.07 -22.90 -12.66
N HIS A 16 -18.89 -22.96 -12.05
CA HIS A 16 -18.00 -21.83 -11.88
C HIS A 16 -16.55 -22.28 -11.95
N ILE A 17 -15.73 -21.53 -12.70
CA ILE A 17 -14.27 -21.71 -12.76
C ILE A 17 -13.62 -20.40 -12.36
N SER A 18 -12.69 -20.47 -11.41
CA SER A 18 -11.84 -19.33 -11.03
C SER A 18 -10.39 -19.77 -11.12
N THR A 19 -9.59 -18.96 -11.82
CA THR A 19 -8.13 -19.07 -11.87
C THR A 19 -7.52 -17.91 -11.11
N THR A 20 -6.54 -18.19 -10.29
CA THR A 20 -5.81 -17.17 -9.52
C THR A 20 -4.33 -17.43 -9.74
N LEU A 21 -3.57 -16.37 -10.01
CA LEU A 21 -2.12 -16.46 -10.00
C LEU A 21 -1.67 -16.67 -8.55
N GLU A 22 -0.99 -17.77 -8.28
CA GLU A 22 -0.46 -18.07 -6.95
C GLU A 22 1.03 -17.75 -6.86
N GLU A 23 1.79 -18.07 -7.90
CA GLU A 23 3.23 -17.90 -7.94
C GLU A 23 3.70 -17.62 -9.39
N ILE A 24 4.79 -16.88 -9.54
CA ILE A 24 5.49 -16.72 -10.82
C ILE A 24 6.61 -17.74 -10.85
N ASP A 25 6.64 -18.58 -11.89
CA ASP A 25 7.64 -19.63 -12.04
C ASP A 25 9.07 -19.07 -11.98
N GLY A 26 9.91 -19.66 -11.14
CA GLY A 26 11.27 -19.20 -10.88
C GLY A 26 11.39 -17.97 -9.98
N HIS A 27 10.27 -17.43 -9.47
CA HIS A 27 10.23 -16.24 -8.59
C HIS A 27 9.39 -16.52 -7.33
N GLY A 28 9.83 -17.48 -6.53
CA GLY A 28 9.17 -17.83 -5.26
C GLY A 28 9.21 -16.68 -4.25
N GLU A 29 8.10 -16.49 -3.55
CA GLU A 29 8.00 -15.50 -2.47
C GLU A 29 8.83 -15.93 -1.24
N MET A 30 9.30 -14.96 -0.46
CA MET A 30 10.05 -15.19 0.80
C MET A 30 9.10 -15.55 1.95
N THR A 31 8.31 -16.60 1.78
CA THR A 31 7.33 -17.10 2.75
C THR A 31 7.61 -18.58 3.10
N GLY A 32 7.01 -19.08 4.16
CA GLY A 32 7.16 -20.46 4.57
C GLY A 32 8.61 -20.88 4.76
N ASP A 33 9.08 -21.86 4.01
CA ASP A 33 10.46 -22.38 4.07
C ASP A 33 11.48 -21.42 3.42
N ASN A 34 11.01 -20.46 2.61
CA ASN A 34 11.85 -19.44 1.96
C ASN A 34 12.01 -18.17 2.81
N ARG A 35 11.64 -18.19 4.09
CA ARG A 35 11.78 -17.03 4.98
C ARG A 35 13.22 -16.52 5.02
N PRO A 36 13.38 -15.18 5.15
CA PRO A 36 14.71 -14.59 5.25
C PRO A 36 15.52 -15.20 6.40
N THR A 37 16.78 -15.44 6.13
CA THR A 37 17.77 -15.94 7.10
C THR A 37 19.01 -15.06 7.07
N GLY A 38 19.90 -15.21 8.01
CA GLY A 38 21.16 -14.48 8.04
C GLY A 38 21.41 -13.80 9.38
N SER A 39 22.46 -12.99 9.46
CA SER A 39 22.93 -12.39 10.72
C SER A 39 21.91 -11.43 11.36
N ALA A 40 21.10 -10.75 10.56
CA ALA A 40 20.03 -9.86 11.05
C ALA A 40 18.93 -10.61 11.82
N TYR A 41 18.71 -11.88 11.51
CA TYR A 41 17.65 -12.72 12.07
C TYR A 41 18.19 -13.81 13.01
N SER A 42 19.47 -13.78 13.33
CA SER A 42 20.11 -14.72 14.23
C SER A 42 20.80 -13.98 15.37
N ARG A 43 21.03 -14.70 16.49
CA ARG A 43 21.80 -14.14 17.59
C ARG A 43 23.26 -13.93 17.16
N ASN A 44 23.62 -12.67 16.88
CA ASN A 44 24.96 -12.26 16.51
C ASN A 44 25.43 -11.15 17.46
N PHE A 45 26.60 -11.30 18.07
CA PHE A 45 27.18 -10.32 18.97
C PHE A 45 28.24 -9.50 18.24
N GLY A 46 27.96 -8.24 17.99
CA GLY A 46 28.83 -7.29 17.29
C GLY A 46 28.44 -7.16 15.80
N GLY A 47 28.11 -5.96 15.40
CA GLY A 47 27.59 -5.58 14.09
C GLY A 47 26.17 -5.08 14.18
N ASP A 48 25.59 -4.74 13.04
CA ASP A 48 24.25 -4.22 12.94
C ASP A 48 23.21 -5.25 13.42
N ASN A 49 22.23 -4.81 14.21
CA ASN A 49 21.05 -5.58 14.53
C ASN A 49 19.97 -5.37 13.46
N TRP A 50 18.80 -5.98 13.64
CA TRP A 50 17.69 -5.85 12.70
C TRP A 50 17.22 -4.39 12.54
N GLU A 51 17.17 -3.62 13.62
CA GLU A 51 16.75 -2.21 13.59
C GLU A 51 17.72 -1.34 12.81
N ASP A 52 19.04 -1.49 13.06
CA ASP A 52 20.09 -0.78 12.32
C ASP A 52 20.01 -1.05 10.81
N ILE A 53 19.72 -2.30 10.42
CA ILE A 53 19.57 -2.70 9.01
C ILE A 53 18.31 -2.08 8.40
N ARG A 54 17.20 -2.07 9.15
CA ARG A 54 15.94 -1.44 8.71
C ARG A 54 16.11 0.06 8.51
N GLU A 55 16.73 0.77 9.46
CA GLU A 55 17.00 2.20 9.34
C GLU A 55 17.80 2.52 8.08
N LYS A 56 18.89 1.77 7.82
CA LYS A 56 19.69 1.93 6.61
C LYS A 56 18.89 1.66 5.34
N ALA A 57 18.09 0.60 5.33
CA ALA A 57 17.28 0.24 4.17
C ALA A 57 16.21 1.29 3.84
N VAL A 58 15.63 1.94 4.84
CA VAL A 58 14.61 3.00 4.66
C VAL A 58 15.23 4.35 4.29
N ALA A 59 16.50 4.61 4.68
CA ALA A 59 17.15 5.88 4.42
C ALA A 59 17.40 6.14 2.93
N TYR A 60 17.68 5.12 2.15
CA TYR A 60 18.04 5.22 0.72
C TYR A 60 19.21 6.20 0.46
N ASP A 61 20.19 6.21 1.33
CA ASP A 61 21.34 7.12 1.23
C ASP A 61 22.40 6.64 0.25
N ASP A 62 22.51 5.34 0.05
CA ASP A 62 23.54 4.66 -0.74
C ASP A 62 22.99 3.92 -1.97
N HIS A 63 21.70 3.87 -2.14
CA HIS A 63 21.05 3.17 -3.25
C HIS A 63 19.70 3.81 -3.64
N GLU A 64 19.21 3.41 -4.81
CA GLU A 64 17.92 3.88 -5.34
C GLU A 64 16.86 2.79 -5.23
N PRO A 65 15.58 3.15 -4.99
CA PRO A 65 14.51 2.18 -5.06
C PRO A 65 14.32 1.67 -6.50
N THR A 66 14.08 0.37 -6.66
CA THR A 66 13.69 -0.17 -7.97
C THR A 66 12.30 0.29 -8.37
N VAL A 67 11.40 0.33 -7.40
CA VAL A 67 10.01 0.78 -7.58
C VAL A 67 9.69 1.88 -6.57
N LEU A 68 9.16 3.00 -7.06
CA LEU A 68 8.56 4.04 -6.23
C LEU A 68 7.04 3.93 -6.31
N VAL A 69 6.39 3.74 -5.17
CA VAL A 69 4.94 3.68 -5.02
C VAL A 69 4.44 4.99 -4.41
N ILE A 70 3.51 5.65 -5.10
CA ILE A 70 2.95 6.94 -4.71
C ILE A 70 1.60 6.72 -4.05
N GLY A 71 1.54 6.88 -2.73
CA GLY A 71 0.39 6.65 -1.88
C GLY A 71 0.52 5.42 -0.98
N GLY A 72 0.44 5.63 0.34
CA GLY A 72 0.60 4.62 1.39
C GLY A 72 -0.72 4.09 1.97
N ALA A 73 -1.76 3.94 1.13
CA ALA A 73 -3.02 3.32 1.51
C ALA A 73 -3.11 1.86 1.00
N GLN A 74 -4.32 1.28 0.96
CA GLN A 74 -4.54 -0.13 0.64
C GLN A 74 -3.85 -0.61 -0.65
N ALA A 75 -3.90 0.17 -1.73
CA ALA A 75 -3.31 -0.22 -3.00
C ALA A 75 -1.77 -0.19 -2.93
N GLY A 76 -1.20 0.90 -2.39
CA GLY A 76 0.25 1.06 -2.28
C GLY A 76 0.87 0.06 -1.32
N LEU A 77 0.27 -0.16 -0.16
CA LEU A 77 0.76 -1.15 0.80
C LEU A 77 0.66 -2.58 0.24
N SER A 78 -0.43 -2.90 -0.46
CA SER A 78 -0.61 -4.22 -1.07
C SER A 78 0.45 -4.53 -2.13
N ILE A 79 0.71 -3.59 -3.04
CA ILE A 79 1.72 -3.80 -4.08
C ILE A 79 3.13 -3.83 -3.48
N ALA A 80 3.44 -2.95 -2.53
CA ALA A 80 4.74 -2.93 -1.88
C ALA A 80 5.03 -4.23 -1.13
N ALA A 81 4.06 -4.76 -0.38
CA ALA A 81 4.20 -6.05 0.30
C ALA A 81 4.50 -7.19 -0.69
N ARG A 82 3.77 -7.24 -1.82
CA ARG A 82 4.01 -8.25 -2.86
C ARG A 82 5.40 -8.12 -3.49
N LEU A 83 5.80 -6.91 -3.83
CA LEU A 83 7.12 -6.66 -4.43
C LEU A 83 8.25 -7.01 -3.45
N ASN A 84 8.12 -6.67 -2.17
CA ASN A 84 9.10 -7.03 -1.15
C ASN A 84 9.26 -8.55 -1.02
N GLN A 85 8.14 -9.33 -1.06
CA GLN A 85 8.22 -10.79 -1.01
C GLN A 85 8.89 -11.40 -2.25
N LEU A 86 8.92 -10.67 -3.37
CA LEU A 86 9.68 -11.03 -4.57
C LEU A 86 11.12 -10.51 -4.56
N GLY A 87 11.58 -9.93 -3.45
CA GLY A 87 12.93 -9.37 -3.32
C GLY A 87 13.15 -8.07 -4.12
N ILE A 88 12.08 -7.38 -4.50
CA ILE A 88 12.16 -6.12 -5.27
C ILE A 88 12.17 -4.95 -4.29
N ASN A 89 13.28 -4.19 -4.30
CA ASN A 89 13.43 -3.01 -3.46
C ASN A 89 12.41 -1.93 -3.84
N THR A 90 11.50 -1.66 -2.90
CA THR A 90 10.33 -0.80 -3.11
C THR A 90 10.25 0.27 -2.03
N LEU A 91 10.11 1.53 -2.44
CA LEU A 91 9.84 2.66 -1.56
C LEU A 91 8.39 3.13 -1.76
N VAL A 92 7.66 3.28 -0.67
CA VAL A 92 6.34 3.93 -0.65
C VAL A 92 6.50 5.35 -0.15
N VAL A 93 5.90 6.33 -0.83
CA VAL A 93 5.78 7.71 -0.35
C VAL A 93 4.34 8.03 -0.03
N GLU A 94 4.12 8.67 1.13
CA GLU A 94 2.80 9.07 1.62
C GLU A 94 2.82 10.53 2.04
N GLN A 95 1.91 11.33 1.50
CA GLN A 95 1.84 12.76 1.79
C GLN A 95 1.45 13.07 3.24
N TRP A 96 0.72 12.18 3.90
CA TRP A 96 0.33 12.36 5.29
C TRP A 96 1.44 11.96 6.26
N PRO A 97 1.49 12.55 7.47
CA PRO A 97 2.50 12.25 8.48
C PRO A 97 2.52 10.80 8.96
N ARG A 98 1.41 10.08 8.80
CA ARG A 98 1.29 8.68 9.26
C ARG A 98 0.59 7.84 8.20
N ILE A 99 1.06 6.61 8.04
CA ILE A 99 0.33 5.60 7.26
C ILE A 99 -1.07 5.41 7.85
N GLY A 100 -2.09 5.40 6.98
CA GLY A 100 -3.48 5.27 7.38
C GLY A 100 -4.21 6.59 7.65
N ASP A 101 -3.53 7.73 7.63
CA ASP A 101 -4.17 9.04 7.81
C ASP A 101 -5.11 9.40 6.67
N SER A 102 -4.89 8.85 5.47
CA SER A 102 -5.84 8.92 4.35
C SER A 102 -7.24 8.41 4.71
N TRP A 103 -7.34 7.53 5.71
CA TRP A 103 -8.61 7.07 6.28
C TRP A 103 -8.99 7.81 7.56
N ARG A 104 -8.06 8.02 8.50
CA ARG A 104 -8.35 8.69 9.77
C ARG A 104 -8.90 10.10 9.58
N LYS A 105 -8.44 10.81 8.55
CA LYS A 105 -8.84 12.21 8.23
C LYS A 105 -10.15 12.33 7.45
N ARG A 106 -10.81 11.21 7.08
CA ARG A 106 -12.14 11.23 6.46
C ARG A 106 -13.23 11.63 7.46
N TYR A 107 -14.43 11.91 6.98
CA TYR A 107 -15.56 12.37 7.80
C TYR A 107 -15.76 11.50 9.05
N HIS A 108 -16.28 12.11 10.12
CA HIS A 108 -16.26 11.57 11.48
C HIS A 108 -16.89 10.17 11.60
N SER A 109 -18.05 9.94 11.00
CA SER A 109 -18.84 8.72 11.14
C SER A 109 -18.47 7.62 10.13
N LEU A 110 -17.38 7.76 9.36
CA LEU A 110 -17.04 6.79 8.34
C LEU A 110 -16.77 5.40 8.90
N ALA A 111 -17.54 4.44 8.42
CA ALA A 111 -17.24 3.02 8.46
C ALA A 111 -17.30 2.45 7.04
N LEU A 112 -16.54 1.40 6.75
CA LEU A 112 -16.58 0.78 5.44
C LEU A 112 -18.00 0.22 5.17
N HIS A 113 -18.49 0.40 3.95
CA HIS A 113 -19.78 -0.16 3.52
C HIS A 113 -19.64 -1.61 3.00
N ASN A 114 -18.42 -2.03 2.66
CA ASN A 114 -18.13 -3.42 2.32
C ASN A 114 -17.89 -4.24 3.59
N SER A 115 -18.32 -5.51 3.56
CA SER A 115 -18.03 -6.41 4.67
C SER A 115 -16.52 -6.69 4.79
N ILE A 116 -16.06 -6.98 6.01
CA ILE A 116 -14.67 -7.23 6.33
C ILE A 116 -14.00 -8.26 5.41
N HIS A 117 -14.75 -9.26 4.94
CA HIS A 117 -14.26 -10.34 4.07
C HIS A 117 -13.76 -9.88 2.69
N LEU A 118 -14.09 -8.65 2.29
CA LEU A 118 -13.70 -8.08 0.99
C LEU A 118 -12.49 -7.13 1.09
N ASN A 119 -11.99 -6.87 2.28
CA ASN A 119 -11.06 -5.76 2.52
C ASN A 119 -9.66 -6.22 2.97
N HIS A 120 -9.35 -7.51 2.92
CA HIS A 120 -8.04 -8.04 3.32
C HIS A 120 -6.90 -7.49 2.46
N LEU A 121 -5.77 -7.24 3.13
CA LEU A 121 -4.49 -7.01 2.46
C LEU A 121 -3.76 -8.35 2.25
N PRO A 122 -2.79 -8.44 1.34
CA PRO A 122 -1.99 -9.64 1.15
C PRO A 122 -1.31 -10.10 2.45
N TYR A 123 -1.17 -11.41 2.65
CA TYR A 123 -0.44 -12.07 3.73
C TYR A 123 -1.01 -11.94 5.14
N MET A 124 -1.87 -10.96 5.43
CA MET A 124 -2.39 -10.74 6.77
C MET A 124 -3.90 -10.49 6.76
N ASP A 125 -4.63 -11.38 7.39
CA ASP A 125 -6.07 -11.24 7.61
C ASP A 125 -6.37 -10.30 8.77
N PHE A 126 -7.51 -9.62 8.73
CA PHE A 126 -8.00 -8.86 9.89
C PHE A 126 -8.28 -9.79 11.08
N PRO A 127 -8.14 -9.30 12.31
CA PRO A 127 -8.48 -10.06 13.50
C PRO A 127 -9.94 -10.59 13.44
N PRO A 128 -10.18 -11.86 13.81
CA PRO A 128 -11.53 -12.47 13.73
C PRO A 128 -12.56 -11.80 14.66
N THR A 129 -12.10 -10.98 15.60
CA THR A 129 -12.93 -10.24 16.56
C THR A 129 -13.40 -8.90 16.02
N TRP A 130 -12.98 -8.51 14.80
CA TRP A 130 -13.32 -7.21 14.26
C TRP A 130 -14.78 -7.14 13.75
N PRO A 131 -15.39 -5.92 13.76
CA PRO A 131 -16.74 -5.73 13.29
C PRO A 131 -16.88 -6.02 11.80
N LYS A 132 -18.10 -6.39 11.38
CA LYS A 132 -18.41 -6.66 9.96
C LYS A 132 -18.09 -5.48 9.05
N TYR A 133 -18.33 -4.25 9.54
CA TYR A 133 -18.02 -3.00 8.83
C TYR A 133 -16.96 -2.24 9.63
N ILE A 134 -15.80 -2.08 9.05
CA ILE A 134 -14.62 -1.56 9.76
C ILE A 134 -14.70 -0.04 9.88
N PRO A 135 -14.67 0.56 11.09
CA PRO A 135 -14.55 2.00 11.27
C PRO A 135 -13.19 2.52 10.74
N LYS A 136 -13.20 3.73 10.18
CA LYS A 136 -12.02 4.36 9.59
C LYS A 136 -10.78 4.36 10.47
N GLY A 137 -10.93 4.60 11.77
CA GLY A 137 -9.83 4.63 12.71
C GLY A 137 -9.17 3.27 12.91
N MET A 138 -9.99 2.20 12.98
CA MET A 138 -9.45 0.83 13.05
C MET A 138 -8.68 0.47 11.79
N LEU A 139 -9.22 0.84 10.61
CA LEU A 139 -8.55 0.58 9.33
C LEU A 139 -7.23 1.35 9.21
N GLY A 140 -7.22 2.63 9.59
CA GLY A 140 -6.00 3.44 9.58
C GLY A 140 -4.92 2.87 10.50
N ASN A 141 -5.27 2.40 11.70
CA ASN A 141 -4.34 1.76 12.62
C ASN A 141 -3.83 0.41 12.08
N TRP A 142 -4.70 -0.32 11.37
CA TRP A 142 -4.30 -1.57 10.72
C TRP A 142 -3.28 -1.33 9.61
N PHE A 143 -3.45 -0.30 8.79
CA PHE A 143 -2.50 0.01 7.72
C PHE A 143 -1.13 0.40 8.26
N GLU A 144 -1.07 1.15 9.34
CA GLU A 144 0.18 1.50 10.01
C GLU A 144 0.88 0.24 10.55
N PHE A 145 0.15 -0.59 11.30
CA PHE A 145 0.67 -1.87 11.79
C PHE A 145 1.09 -2.81 10.65
N TYR A 146 0.31 -2.86 9.56
CA TYR A 146 0.63 -3.70 8.41
C TYR A 146 1.93 -3.26 7.72
N ALA A 147 2.14 -1.96 7.57
CA ALA A 147 3.37 -1.43 6.98
C ALA A 147 4.60 -1.85 7.81
N ASP A 148 4.50 -1.76 9.13
CA ASP A 148 5.56 -2.18 10.06
C ASP A 148 5.76 -3.70 10.01
N ALA A 149 4.68 -4.48 10.15
CA ALA A 149 4.74 -5.93 10.19
C ALA A 149 5.26 -6.57 8.88
N MET A 150 4.99 -5.93 7.74
CA MET A 150 5.47 -6.35 6.42
C MET A 150 6.80 -5.71 6.03
N GLU A 151 7.43 -4.98 6.94
CA GLU A 151 8.72 -4.29 6.74
C GLU A 151 8.75 -3.42 5.46
N ILE A 152 7.63 -2.74 5.17
CA ILE A 152 7.54 -1.88 3.98
C ILE A 152 8.35 -0.60 4.22
N ASN A 153 9.24 -0.26 3.29
CA ASN A 153 9.94 1.01 3.33
C ASN A 153 8.98 2.15 2.98
N CYS A 154 8.67 2.97 3.96
CA CYS A 154 7.75 4.10 3.81
C CYS A 154 8.42 5.42 4.19
N TRP A 155 8.27 6.42 3.33
CA TRP A 155 8.51 7.82 3.67
C TRP A 155 7.17 8.51 3.80
N THR A 156 6.77 8.79 5.03
CA THR A 156 5.60 9.62 5.35
C THR A 156 5.95 11.09 5.28
N ASP A 157 4.93 11.97 5.36
CA ASP A 157 5.09 13.42 5.22
C ASP A 157 5.93 13.77 3.98
N THR A 158 5.66 13.05 2.87
CA THR A 158 6.45 13.12 1.64
C THR A 158 5.52 13.12 0.43
N GLU A 159 5.50 14.22 -0.30
CA GLU A 159 4.69 14.43 -1.49
C GLU A 159 5.50 14.14 -2.76
N PHE A 160 4.91 13.41 -3.70
CA PHE A 160 5.44 13.30 -5.06
C PHE A 160 5.05 14.53 -5.86
N VAL A 161 6.04 15.33 -6.25
CA VAL A 161 5.83 16.59 -6.97
C VAL A 161 5.78 16.38 -8.48
N GLY A 162 6.59 15.44 -9.00
CA GLY A 162 6.64 15.15 -10.42
C GLY A 162 7.73 14.16 -10.77
N GLY A 163 7.73 13.69 -12.02
CA GLY A 163 8.75 12.77 -12.49
C GLY A 163 8.90 12.84 -13.99
N GLU A 164 10.14 12.67 -14.46
CA GLU A 164 10.52 12.64 -15.85
C GLU A 164 11.17 11.29 -16.19
N TRP A 165 10.76 10.71 -17.31
CA TRP A 165 11.36 9.47 -17.81
C TRP A 165 12.60 9.76 -18.64
N ASP A 166 13.69 9.08 -18.36
CA ASP A 166 14.90 9.10 -19.17
C ASP A 166 15.01 7.80 -19.98
N GLU A 167 14.88 7.94 -21.30
CA GLU A 167 14.92 6.83 -22.23
C GLU A 167 16.30 6.18 -22.32
N ALA A 168 17.38 6.93 -22.06
CA ALA A 168 18.74 6.41 -22.15
C ALA A 168 19.09 5.52 -20.96
N SER A 169 18.76 5.94 -19.74
CA SER A 169 19.01 5.19 -18.51
C SER A 169 17.89 4.20 -18.16
N LYS A 170 16.72 4.32 -18.80
CA LYS A 170 15.52 3.54 -18.48
C LYS A 170 15.10 3.70 -17.02
N THR A 171 15.19 4.92 -16.51
CA THR A 171 14.80 5.29 -15.14
C THR A 171 13.96 6.55 -15.14
N TRP A 172 13.19 6.71 -14.08
CA TRP A 172 12.51 7.96 -13.77
C TRP A 172 13.43 8.86 -12.94
N THR A 173 13.33 10.15 -13.11
CA THR A 173 13.82 11.14 -12.15
C THR A 173 12.61 11.69 -11.42
N ALA A 174 12.38 11.23 -10.19
CA ALA A 174 11.21 11.57 -9.40
C ALA A 174 11.58 12.56 -8.30
N THR A 175 10.88 13.70 -8.25
CA THR A 175 11.06 14.74 -7.24
C THR A 175 10.05 14.55 -6.13
N LEU A 176 10.55 14.47 -4.90
CA LEU A 176 9.78 14.30 -3.67
C LEU A 176 10.00 15.51 -2.77
N LYS A 177 8.93 16.03 -2.18
CA LYS A 177 8.98 17.12 -1.20
C LYS A 177 8.65 16.56 0.17
N ARG A 178 9.55 16.79 1.12
CA ARG A 178 9.39 16.38 2.52
C ARG A 178 8.60 17.41 3.30
N GLY A 179 8.00 16.99 4.43
CA GLY A 179 7.23 17.89 5.29
C GLY A 179 8.04 19.06 5.90
N ASP A 180 9.35 18.91 6.01
CA ASP A 180 10.26 20.00 6.42
C ASP A 180 10.55 21.00 5.29
N GLY A 181 9.97 20.77 4.10
CA GLY A 181 10.14 21.61 2.90
C GLY A 181 11.37 21.26 2.06
N SER A 182 12.20 20.32 2.50
CA SER A 182 13.33 19.84 1.69
C SER A 182 12.86 19.02 0.51
N GLU A 183 13.67 18.97 -0.55
CA GLU A 183 13.42 18.15 -1.71
C GLU A 183 14.40 16.98 -1.75
N ARG A 184 13.90 15.82 -2.16
CA ARG A 184 14.70 14.64 -2.46
C ARG A 184 14.38 14.16 -3.87
N VAL A 185 15.41 13.89 -4.66
CA VAL A 185 15.27 13.25 -5.98
C VAL A 185 15.67 11.78 -5.85
N VAL A 186 14.82 10.90 -6.37
CA VAL A 186 15.10 9.45 -6.47
C VAL A 186 14.98 8.99 -7.92
N LYS A 187 15.68 7.91 -8.27
CA LYS A 187 15.74 7.40 -9.65
C LYS A 187 15.25 5.96 -9.78
N PRO A 188 13.95 5.71 -9.55
CA PRO A 188 13.37 4.37 -9.69
C PRO A 188 13.29 3.93 -11.16
N LYS A 189 13.24 2.61 -11.39
CA LYS A 189 12.93 2.02 -12.70
C LYS A 189 11.43 2.09 -13.01
N HIS A 190 10.61 2.03 -11.97
CA HIS A 190 9.15 1.99 -12.11
C HIS A 190 8.49 2.97 -11.14
N LEU A 191 7.43 3.66 -11.64
CA LEU A 191 6.49 4.41 -10.81
C LEU A 191 5.16 3.67 -10.74
N VAL A 192 4.59 3.58 -9.53
CA VAL A 192 3.25 3.04 -9.30
C VAL A 192 2.39 4.12 -8.67
N PHE A 193 1.37 4.58 -9.37
CA PHE A 193 0.41 5.54 -8.85
C PHE A 193 -0.68 4.80 -8.06
N ALA A 194 -0.63 4.91 -6.74
CA ALA A 194 -1.56 4.31 -5.78
C ALA A 194 -2.29 5.38 -4.94
N ASN A 195 -2.35 6.60 -5.44
CA ASN A 195 -2.89 7.78 -4.77
C ASN A 195 -4.43 7.78 -4.63
N GLY A 196 -5.11 6.79 -5.21
CA GLY A 196 -6.57 6.65 -5.10
C GLY A 196 -7.36 7.64 -5.97
N VAL A 197 -8.70 7.55 -5.87
CA VAL A 197 -9.63 8.36 -6.65
C VAL A 197 -10.19 9.57 -5.88
N SER A 198 -9.90 9.67 -4.57
CA SER A 198 -10.45 10.68 -3.67
C SER A 198 -9.31 11.38 -2.90
N SER A 199 -8.22 11.73 -3.60
CA SER A 199 -7.02 12.29 -2.98
C SER A 199 -7.12 13.78 -2.71
N TYR A 200 -7.92 14.49 -3.51
CA TYR A 200 -8.14 15.93 -3.38
C TYR A 200 -9.63 16.23 -3.35
N PRO A 201 -10.07 17.08 -2.41
CA PRO A 201 -11.47 17.54 -2.38
C PRO A 201 -11.79 18.34 -3.63
N TYR A 202 -12.95 18.08 -4.21
CA TYR A 202 -13.49 18.83 -5.32
C TYR A 202 -14.88 19.35 -4.94
N ILE A 203 -15.03 20.67 -4.92
CA ILE A 203 -16.32 21.34 -4.72
C ILE A 203 -16.79 21.79 -6.11
N PRO A 204 -17.87 21.22 -6.63
CA PRO A 204 -18.40 21.63 -7.93
C PRO A 204 -18.96 23.05 -7.86
N ASP A 205 -18.84 23.79 -8.95
CA ASP A 205 -19.53 25.05 -9.13
C ASP A 205 -21.01 24.78 -9.41
N VAL A 206 -21.84 24.95 -8.39
CA VAL A 206 -23.30 24.71 -8.46
C VAL A 206 -24.00 26.06 -8.47
N PRO A 207 -24.78 26.42 -9.53
CA PRO A 207 -25.52 27.66 -9.57
C PRO A 207 -26.44 27.82 -8.36
N GLY A 208 -26.34 28.95 -7.66
CA GLY A 208 -27.12 29.27 -6.48
C GLY A 208 -26.51 28.75 -5.16
N LEU A 209 -25.34 28.11 -5.17
CA LEU A 209 -24.66 27.66 -3.95
C LEU A 209 -24.37 28.83 -3.01
N ASP A 210 -23.97 30.00 -3.55
CA ASP A 210 -23.69 31.21 -2.77
C ASP A 210 -24.96 31.82 -2.15
N ASP A 211 -26.12 31.53 -2.68
CA ASP A 211 -27.42 31.99 -2.16
C ASP A 211 -27.93 31.10 -1.01
N PHE A 212 -27.37 29.92 -0.84
CA PHE A 212 -27.73 29.03 0.24
C PHE A 212 -27.31 29.60 1.60
N LYS A 213 -28.23 29.67 2.56
CA LYS A 213 -28.00 30.29 3.87
C LYS A 213 -27.62 29.28 4.96
N GLY A 214 -27.58 28.00 4.64
CA GLY A 214 -27.11 26.94 5.53
C GLY A 214 -25.60 26.77 5.46
N GLU A 215 -25.09 25.90 6.30
CA GLU A 215 -23.67 25.51 6.28
C GLU A 215 -23.38 24.60 5.07
N VAL A 216 -22.31 24.91 4.34
CA VAL A 216 -21.80 24.10 3.24
C VAL A 216 -20.50 23.43 3.70
N ILE A 217 -20.48 22.12 3.70
CA ILE A 217 -19.34 21.32 4.16
C ILE A 217 -18.92 20.31 3.07
N HIS A 218 -17.63 20.01 3.01
CA HIS A 218 -17.13 18.89 2.25
C HIS A 218 -17.08 17.62 3.11
N SER A 219 -17.10 16.44 2.50
CA SER A 219 -17.06 15.14 3.21
C SER A 219 -15.66 14.72 3.69
N GLU A 220 -14.67 15.57 3.48
CA GLU A 220 -13.31 15.40 3.96
C GLU A 220 -13.13 16.01 5.35
#